data_d435a94e497cf9cbd265d68edc29221f
#
_entry.id   d435a94e497cf9cbd265d68edc29221f
#
_cell.length_a   1.000
_cell.length_b   1.000
_cell.length_c   1.000
_cell.angle_alpha   90.00
_cell.angle_beta   90.00
_cell.angle_gamma   90.00
#
_symmetry.space_group_name_H-M   'P 1'
#
loop_
_entity.id
_entity.type
_entity.pdbx_description
1 polymer ?
#
loop_
_entity_poly.entity_id
_entity_poly.type
_entity_poly.pdbx_seq_one_letter_code
_entity_poly.pdbx_strand_id
1 'polypeptide(L)'
;METFITRAARLNKAYDIELIERKLECGEDDIIVKNHMMGICGSDKSFYRGFMPPQTAEFRQPPEFPFLLGHESGGTVVAVGSRVSDYKVGDKVMAFGWNNNFADYFKSKAFQLQPVPEGLDMDIAALGEPTCCAMYSGLNTGVQLGDTVVVMGGGYAGQIIAQCSKLKGAYQVILVDVLEGKLNLAKSLGA
;
A
#
# COMPACT_ATOMS: atom_id res chain seq x y z
N MET A 1 26.91 -13.02 -2.56
CA MET A 1 25.60 -12.32 -2.42
C MET A 1 25.76 -10.94 -3.01
N GLU A 2 24.83 -10.57 -3.88
CA GLU A 2 24.81 -9.22 -4.46
C GLU A 2 24.35 -8.22 -3.40
N THR A 3 25.02 -7.05 -3.35
CA THR A 3 24.79 -6.04 -2.33
C THR A 3 24.30 -4.76 -2.98
N PHE A 4 23.24 -4.18 -2.42
CA PHE A 4 22.63 -2.94 -2.85
C PHE A 4 22.77 -1.88 -1.75
N ILE A 5 23.17 -0.68 -2.12
CA ILE A 5 23.14 0.48 -1.24
C ILE A 5 21.84 1.24 -1.52
N THR A 6 21.08 1.54 -0.47
CA THR A 6 19.80 2.21 -0.57
C THR A 6 19.70 3.35 0.44
N ARG A 7 19.18 4.48 0.01
CA ARG A 7 18.70 5.51 0.95
C ARG A 7 17.30 5.11 1.38
N ALA A 8 17.02 5.26 2.67
CA ALA A 8 15.72 4.92 3.23
C ALA A 8 15.28 5.98 4.25
N ALA A 9 13.97 6.26 4.31
CA ALA A 9 13.39 7.13 5.31
C ALA A 9 13.20 6.38 6.63
N ARG A 10 13.88 6.84 7.68
CA ARG A 10 13.77 6.36 9.04
C ARG A 10 13.05 7.38 9.91
N LEU A 11 12.02 6.94 10.60
CA LEU A 11 11.34 7.73 11.61
C LEU A 11 12.00 7.48 12.97
N ASN A 12 12.75 8.48 13.47
CA ASN A 12 13.51 8.38 14.72
C ASN A 12 12.63 8.56 15.96
N LYS A 13 11.66 9.43 15.86
CA LYS A 13 10.60 9.74 16.84
C LYS A 13 9.49 10.53 16.13
N ALA A 14 8.43 10.87 16.84
CA ALA A 14 7.39 11.74 16.28
C ALA A 14 7.98 13.03 15.69
N TYR A 15 7.55 13.38 14.48
CA TYR A 15 7.97 14.56 13.70
C TYR A 15 9.45 14.59 13.30
N ASP A 16 10.19 13.47 13.39
CA ASP A 16 11.63 13.41 13.11
C ASP A 16 11.94 12.28 12.13
N ILE A 17 12.02 12.63 10.83
CA ILE A 17 12.41 11.73 9.74
C ILE A 17 13.83 12.07 9.29
N GLU A 18 14.64 11.02 9.12
CA GLU A 18 16.00 11.09 8.61
C GLU A 18 16.14 10.19 7.39
N LEU A 19 16.87 10.64 6.37
CA LEU A 19 17.34 9.80 5.29
C LEU A 19 18.63 9.11 5.71
N ILE A 20 18.61 7.80 5.79
CA ILE A 20 19.78 7.00 6.14
C ILE A 20 20.22 6.14 4.95
N GLU A 21 21.51 5.84 4.87
CA GLU A 21 22.03 4.85 3.93
C GLU A 21 22.03 3.47 4.58
N ARG A 22 21.61 2.47 3.83
CA ARG A 22 21.56 1.07 4.27
C ARG A 22 22.14 0.16 3.22
N LYS A 23 22.71 -0.95 3.70
CA LYS A 23 23.16 -2.06 2.89
C LYS A 23 22.07 -3.15 2.88
N LEU A 24 21.67 -3.61 1.69
CA LEU A 24 20.77 -4.72 1.50
C LEU A 24 21.52 -5.88 0.86
N GLU A 25 21.37 -7.07 1.43
CA GLU A 25 21.91 -8.32 0.87
C GLU A 25 20.71 -9.20 0.46
N CYS A 26 20.76 -9.76 -0.73
CA CYS A 26 19.74 -10.69 -1.22
C CYS A 26 20.02 -12.08 -0.66
N GLY A 27 19.24 -12.50 0.35
CA GLY A 27 19.28 -13.86 0.88
C GLY A 27 18.57 -14.86 -0.04
N GLU A 28 18.61 -16.13 0.30
CA GLU A 28 18.11 -17.23 -0.56
C GLU A 28 16.58 -17.12 -0.88
N ASP A 29 15.77 -16.58 0.02
CA ASP A 29 14.33 -16.39 -0.17
C ASP A 29 13.94 -14.92 -0.40
N ASP A 30 14.92 -14.05 -0.62
CA ASP A 30 14.68 -12.62 -0.76
C ASP A 30 14.54 -12.20 -2.21
N ILE A 31 13.82 -11.12 -2.41
CA ILE A 31 13.73 -10.37 -3.66
C ILE A 31 14.12 -8.93 -3.37
N ILE A 32 15.04 -8.38 -4.15
CA ILE A 32 15.37 -6.95 -4.09
C ILE A 32 14.64 -6.25 -5.23
N VAL A 33 13.89 -5.23 -4.85
CA VAL A 33 13.11 -4.41 -5.77
C VAL A 33 13.70 -3.00 -5.81
N LYS A 34 13.99 -2.51 -7.01
CA LYS A 34 14.26 -1.10 -7.25
C LYS A 34 12.94 -0.36 -7.31
N ASN A 35 12.76 0.59 -6.40
CA ASN A 35 11.53 1.36 -6.33
C ASN A 35 11.36 2.25 -7.57
N HIS A 36 10.14 2.37 -8.06
CA HIS A 36 9.77 3.32 -9.11
C HIS A 36 8.94 4.45 -8.52
N MET A 37 7.86 4.10 -7.82
CA MET A 37 6.93 5.02 -7.19
C MET A 37 6.46 4.44 -5.85
N MET A 38 6.19 5.31 -4.88
CA MET A 38 5.62 4.93 -3.59
C MET A 38 4.47 5.84 -3.19
N GLY A 39 3.46 5.28 -2.54
CA GLY A 39 2.35 6.00 -1.94
C GLY A 39 2.66 6.39 -0.50
N ILE A 40 2.04 7.46 -0.03
CA ILE A 40 2.06 7.89 1.37
C ILE A 40 0.68 7.60 1.98
N CYS A 41 0.60 6.56 2.79
CA CYS A 41 -0.62 6.15 3.47
C CYS A 41 -1.01 7.11 4.61
N GLY A 42 -2.27 7.04 5.00
CA GLY A 42 -2.76 7.69 6.22
C GLY A 42 -2.05 7.20 7.48
N SER A 43 -1.67 5.92 7.53
CA SER A 43 -0.90 5.31 8.62
C SER A 43 0.50 5.90 8.77
N ASP A 44 1.21 6.18 7.65
CA ASP A 44 2.53 6.82 7.68
C ASP A 44 2.44 8.20 8.33
N LYS A 45 1.38 8.97 8.00
CA LYS A 45 1.12 10.27 8.64
C LYS A 45 0.80 10.14 10.13
N SER A 46 0.10 9.08 10.51
CA SER A 46 -0.20 8.79 11.93
C SER A 46 1.08 8.46 12.69
N PHE A 47 1.93 7.59 12.16
CA PHE A 47 3.24 7.27 12.74
C PHE A 47 4.13 8.50 12.85
N TYR A 48 4.18 9.33 11.81
CA TYR A 48 4.93 10.58 11.85
C TYR A 48 4.50 11.49 12.99
N ARG A 49 3.20 11.51 13.32
CA ARG A 49 2.64 12.27 14.46
C ARG A 49 2.80 11.59 15.80
N GLY A 50 3.38 10.38 15.84
CA GLY A 50 3.56 9.61 17.06
C GLY A 50 2.33 8.79 17.48
N PHE A 51 1.30 8.69 16.62
CA PHE A 51 0.17 7.81 16.87
C PHE A 51 0.55 6.37 16.46
N MET A 52 0.76 5.53 17.47
CA MET A 52 0.99 4.11 17.26
C MET A 52 -0.33 3.35 17.38
N PRO A 53 -0.58 2.33 16.54
CA PRO A 53 -1.77 1.52 16.71
C PRO A 53 -1.72 0.82 18.07
N PRO A 54 -2.87 0.62 18.73
CA PRO A 54 -2.90 -0.20 19.92
C PRO A 54 -2.50 -1.64 19.56
N GLN A 55 -2.00 -2.37 20.54
CA GLN A 55 -1.69 -3.78 20.36
C GLN A 55 -3.00 -4.53 20.03
N THR A 56 -3.08 -5.07 18.84
CA THR A 56 -4.23 -5.85 18.33
C THR A 56 -3.76 -7.21 17.85
N ALA A 57 -4.68 -8.11 17.51
CA ALA A 57 -4.32 -9.38 16.90
C ALA A 57 -3.52 -9.21 15.60
N GLU A 58 -3.76 -8.10 14.89
CA GLU A 58 -3.10 -7.73 13.63
C GLU A 58 -1.74 -7.05 13.88
N PHE A 59 -1.65 -6.20 14.91
CA PHE A 59 -0.42 -5.55 15.38
C PHE A 59 -0.02 -6.11 16.74
N ARG A 60 0.50 -7.34 16.75
CA ARG A 60 0.98 -7.98 18.00
C ARG A 60 2.10 -7.20 18.68
N GLN A 61 2.90 -6.50 17.89
CA GLN A 61 3.94 -5.59 18.34
C GLN A 61 3.86 -4.32 17.48
N PRO A 62 3.33 -3.20 17.99
CA PRO A 62 3.42 -1.92 17.29
C PRO A 62 4.89 -1.57 17.05
N PRO A 63 5.22 -0.91 15.94
CA PRO A 63 6.58 -0.50 15.68
C PRO A 63 7.09 0.44 16.79
N GLU A 64 8.31 0.17 17.25
CA GLU A 64 8.99 1.03 18.22
C GLU A 64 10.01 1.92 17.49
N PHE A 65 10.15 3.16 17.93
CA PHE A 65 11.16 4.06 17.38
C PHE A 65 12.59 3.60 17.69
N PRO A 66 13.54 3.74 16.75
CA PRO A 66 13.36 4.16 15.36
C PRO A 66 12.93 3.01 14.46
N PHE A 67 12.12 3.28 13.42
CA PHE A 67 11.75 2.30 12.41
C PHE A 67 11.68 2.90 11.00
N LEU A 68 11.65 2.03 9.99
CA LEU A 68 11.56 2.43 8.59
C LEU A 68 10.11 2.48 8.14
N LEU A 69 9.80 3.47 7.30
CA LEU A 69 8.47 3.71 6.77
C LEU A 69 8.25 3.03 5.41
N GLY A 70 6.98 2.98 5.00
CA GLY A 70 6.53 2.64 3.67
C GLY A 70 6.04 1.21 3.49
N HIS A 71 4.90 1.09 2.79
CA HIS A 71 4.23 -0.18 2.50
C HIS A 71 3.44 -0.16 1.17
N GLU A 72 3.35 0.99 0.50
CA GLU A 72 2.67 1.15 -0.78
C GLU A 72 3.72 1.45 -1.86
N SER A 73 4.00 0.51 -2.76
CA SER A 73 5.06 0.74 -3.75
C SER A 73 4.92 -0.14 -4.99
N GLY A 74 5.41 0.38 -6.11
CA GLY A 74 5.64 -0.34 -7.35
C GLY A 74 7.10 -0.22 -7.77
N GLY A 75 7.66 -1.28 -8.35
CA GLY A 75 9.07 -1.28 -8.73
C GLY A 75 9.44 -2.42 -9.67
N THR A 76 10.74 -2.56 -9.91
CA THR A 76 11.31 -3.59 -10.76
C THR A 76 12.24 -4.49 -9.95
N VAL A 77 12.09 -5.80 -10.09
CA VAL A 77 12.97 -6.79 -9.47
C VAL A 77 14.39 -6.64 -10.03
N VAL A 78 15.36 -6.50 -9.15
CA VAL A 78 16.78 -6.36 -9.54
C VAL A 78 17.66 -7.50 -9.03
N ALA A 79 17.20 -8.26 -8.03
CA ALA A 79 17.84 -9.50 -7.61
C ALA A 79 16.81 -10.46 -7.01
N VAL A 80 17.05 -11.76 -7.16
CA VAL A 80 16.23 -12.84 -6.59
C VAL A 80 17.14 -13.86 -5.91
N GLY A 81 16.70 -14.35 -4.76
CA GLY A 81 17.38 -15.41 -4.02
C GLY A 81 17.29 -16.77 -4.71
N SER A 82 18.20 -17.66 -4.39
CA SER A 82 18.33 -18.97 -5.05
C SER A 82 17.12 -19.90 -4.87
N ARG A 83 16.26 -19.65 -3.87
CA ARG A 83 15.02 -20.42 -3.64
C ARG A 83 13.77 -19.74 -4.19
N VAL A 84 13.89 -18.57 -4.81
CA VAL A 84 12.76 -17.87 -5.44
C VAL A 84 12.59 -18.36 -6.87
N SER A 85 11.44 -18.95 -7.19
CA SER A 85 11.09 -19.48 -8.52
C SER A 85 10.06 -18.62 -9.27
N ASP A 86 9.27 -17.82 -8.54
CA ASP A 86 8.08 -17.17 -9.07
C ASP A 86 8.37 -15.82 -9.73
N TYR A 87 9.58 -15.30 -9.50
CA TYR A 87 10.03 -14.01 -10.02
C TYR A 87 11.43 -14.09 -10.61
N LYS A 88 11.71 -13.19 -11.54
CA LYS A 88 13.04 -13.00 -12.15
C LYS A 88 13.41 -11.52 -12.21
N VAL A 89 14.70 -11.26 -12.40
CA VAL A 89 15.21 -9.89 -12.62
C VAL A 89 14.52 -9.29 -13.85
N GLY A 90 14.06 -8.04 -13.71
CA GLY A 90 13.32 -7.30 -14.71
C GLY A 90 11.79 -7.36 -14.56
N ASP A 91 11.26 -8.24 -13.72
CA ASP A 91 9.82 -8.29 -13.48
C ASP A 91 9.33 -7.00 -12.80
N LYS A 92 8.22 -6.47 -13.30
CA LYS A 92 7.53 -5.33 -12.70
C LYS A 92 6.56 -5.82 -11.64
N VAL A 93 6.64 -5.26 -10.43
CA VAL A 93 5.90 -5.76 -9.27
C VAL A 93 5.25 -4.62 -8.48
N MET A 94 4.11 -4.93 -7.88
CA MET A 94 3.48 -4.17 -6.80
C MET A 94 3.82 -4.85 -5.48
N ALA A 95 4.16 -4.07 -4.44
CA ALA A 95 4.50 -4.59 -3.13
C ALA A 95 3.34 -4.41 -2.15
N PHE A 96 3.10 -5.43 -1.34
CA PHE A 96 2.05 -5.49 -0.34
C PHE A 96 2.64 -5.73 1.05
N GLY A 97 2.10 -5.06 2.05
CA GLY A 97 2.54 -5.16 3.44
C GLY A 97 3.80 -4.35 3.75
N TRP A 98 4.24 -4.44 4.99
CA TRP A 98 5.34 -3.64 5.54
C TRP A 98 6.70 -4.08 5.00
N ASN A 99 7.13 -3.46 3.90
CA ASN A 99 8.41 -3.75 3.23
C ASN A 99 9.47 -2.67 3.51
N ASN A 100 9.16 -1.64 4.32
CA ASN A 100 10.07 -0.52 4.56
C ASN A 100 10.49 0.15 3.24
N ASN A 101 9.54 0.38 2.36
CA ASN A 101 9.79 0.73 0.97
C ASN A 101 9.85 2.24 0.69
N PHE A 102 9.88 3.11 1.72
CA PHE A 102 10.35 4.49 1.54
C PHE A 102 11.87 4.48 1.38
N ALA A 103 12.33 3.88 0.27
CA ALA A 103 13.73 3.64 -0.04
C ALA A 103 13.96 3.55 -1.55
N ASP A 104 15.20 3.75 -2.04
CA ASP A 104 15.55 3.56 -3.46
C ASP A 104 15.44 2.07 -3.85
N TYR A 105 15.84 1.17 -2.93
CA TYR A 105 15.68 -0.27 -3.04
C TYR A 105 15.09 -0.81 -1.73
N PHE A 106 14.26 -1.82 -1.84
CA PHE A 106 13.73 -2.53 -0.67
C PHE A 106 13.79 -4.04 -0.86
N LYS A 107 13.78 -4.75 0.25
CA LYS A 107 13.76 -6.21 0.31
C LYS A 107 12.33 -6.69 0.54
N SER A 108 11.94 -7.72 -0.18
CA SER A 108 10.62 -8.34 -0.07
C SER A 108 10.70 -9.86 -0.14
N LYS A 109 9.58 -10.52 0.10
CA LYS A 109 9.37 -11.96 -0.12
C LYS A 109 8.38 -12.16 -1.25
N ALA A 110 8.42 -13.32 -1.91
CA ALA A 110 7.56 -13.63 -3.05
C ALA A 110 6.06 -13.41 -2.74
N PHE A 111 5.60 -13.83 -1.57
CA PHE A 111 4.19 -13.69 -1.16
C PHE A 111 3.74 -12.24 -0.90
N GLN A 112 4.68 -11.31 -0.78
CA GLN A 112 4.42 -9.87 -0.60
C GLN A 112 4.43 -9.10 -1.92
N LEU A 113 4.64 -9.77 -3.02
CA LEU A 113 4.69 -9.14 -4.35
C LEU A 113 3.56 -9.68 -5.24
N GLN A 114 3.10 -8.82 -6.14
CA GLN A 114 2.21 -9.20 -7.24
C GLN A 114 2.75 -8.63 -8.54
N PRO A 115 2.69 -9.38 -9.64
CA PRO A 115 3.06 -8.85 -10.94
C PRO A 115 2.20 -7.65 -11.32
N VAL A 116 2.81 -6.64 -11.91
CA VAL A 116 2.07 -5.52 -12.52
C VAL A 116 1.41 -6.02 -13.79
N PRO A 117 0.09 -5.86 -13.96
CA PRO A 117 -0.60 -6.23 -15.19
C PRO A 117 0.03 -5.56 -16.42
N GLU A 118 0.04 -6.27 -17.54
CA GLU A 118 0.51 -5.71 -18.81
C GLU A 118 -0.29 -4.46 -19.19
N GLY A 119 0.38 -3.41 -19.61
CA GLY A 119 -0.22 -2.13 -19.98
C GLY A 119 -0.54 -1.21 -18.81
N LEU A 120 -0.40 -1.65 -17.56
CA LEU A 120 -0.56 -0.76 -16.41
C LEU A 120 0.69 0.11 -16.23
N ASP A 121 0.46 1.43 -16.05
CA ASP A 121 1.53 2.37 -15.75
C ASP A 121 2.14 2.07 -14.37
N MET A 122 3.48 2.14 -14.29
CA MET A 122 4.21 1.91 -13.04
C MET A 122 3.90 2.95 -11.97
N ASP A 123 3.51 4.16 -12.34
CA ASP A 123 3.07 5.19 -11.39
C ASP A 123 1.76 4.77 -10.69
N ILE A 124 0.89 4.04 -11.41
CA ILE A 124 -0.36 3.50 -10.87
C ILE A 124 -0.10 2.23 -10.06
N ALA A 125 0.93 1.46 -10.39
CA ALA A 125 1.28 0.22 -9.70
C ALA A 125 1.53 0.42 -8.19
N ALA A 126 2.04 1.58 -7.78
CA ALA A 126 2.22 1.92 -6.36
C ALA A 126 0.89 1.95 -5.57
N LEU A 127 -0.24 2.11 -6.25
CA LEU A 127 -1.58 2.11 -5.64
C LEU A 127 -2.18 0.69 -5.49
N GLY A 128 -1.45 -0.36 -5.84
CA GLY A 128 -1.93 -1.74 -5.75
C GLY A 128 -2.33 -2.13 -4.33
N GLU A 129 -1.48 -1.85 -3.35
CA GLU A 129 -1.74 -2.14 -1.94
C GLU A 129 -2.98 -1.42 -1.40
N PRO A 130 -3.09 -0.08 -1.45
CA PRO A 130 -4.28 0.62 -0.96
C PRO A 130 -5.55 0.29 -1.74
N THR A 131 -5.44 -0.03 -3.04
CA THR A 131 -6.58 -0.55 -3.82
C THR A 131 -7.07 -1.88 -3.26
N CYS A 132 -6.16 -2.81 -2.99
CA CYS A 132 -6.49 -4.12 -2.42
C CYS A 132 -7.20 -3.97 -1.06
N CYS A 133 -6.68 -3.13 -0.18
CA CYS A 133 -7.29 -2.84 1.12
C CYS A 133 -8.70 -2.26 0.99
N ALA A 134 -8.89 -1.29 0.09
CA ALA A 134 -10.19 -0.66 -0.13
C ALA A 134 -11.20 -1.63 -0.77
N MET A 135 -10.79 -2.43 -1.76
CA MET A 135 -11.62 -3.45 -2.38
C MET A 135 -11.99 -4.55 -1.38
N TYR A 136 -11.03 -5.05 -0.61
CA TYR A 136 -11.28 -6.04 0.43
C TYR A 136 -12.32 -5.52 1.42
N SER A 137 -12.17 -4.29 1.90
CA SER A 137 -13.14 -3.64 2.79
C SER A 137 -14.52 -3.54 2.13
N GLY A 138 -14.61 -3.04 0.88
CA GLY A 138 -15.86 -2.90 0.15
C GLY A 138 -16.55 -4.24 -0.14
N LEU A 139 -15.78 -5.27 -0.51
CA LEU A 139 -16.32 -6.61 -0.84
C LEU A 139 -16.77 -7.37 0.42
N ASN A 140 -16.14 -7.15 1.56
CA ASN A 140 -16.49 -7.81 2.82
C ASN A 140 -17.55 -7.06 3.66
N THR A 141 -18.08 -5.94 3.16
CA THR A 141 -19.31 -5.36 3.73
C THR A 141 -20.46 -6.33 3.55
N GLY A 142 -21.41 -6.35 4.46
CA GLY A 142 -22.63 -7.15 4.33
C GLY A 142 -23.62 -6.65 3.28
N VAL A 143 -23.24 -5.78 2.37
CA VAL A 143 -24.09 -5.16 1.35
C VAL A 143 -24.75 -6.20 0.47
N GLN A 144 -26.08 -6.10 0.33
CA GLN A 144 -26.93 -6.94 -0.49
C GLN A 144 -27.66 -6.13 -1.56
N LEU A 145 -28.29 -6.85 -2.48
CA LEU A 145 -29.11 -6.26 -3.54
C LEU A 145 -30.24 -5.40 -2.92
N GLY A 146 -30.35 -4.16 -3.33
CA GLY A 146 -31.40 -3.23 -2.89
C GLY A 146 -31.05 -2.41 -1.65
N ASP A 147 -29.89 -2.61 -1.04
CA ASP A 147 -29.48 -1.84 0.14
C ASP A 147 -29.21 -0.36 -0.18
N THR A 148 -29.40 0.47 0.84
CA THR A 148 -28.86 1.84 0.86
C THR A 148 -27.58 1.84 1.71
N VAL A 149 -26.48 2.26 1.10
CA VAL A 149 -25.13 2.27 1.71
C VAL A 149 -24.68 3.72 1.94
N VAL A 150 -24.19 4.00 3.14
CA VAL A 150 -23.55 5.27 3.45
C VAL A 150 -22.04 5.05 3.61
N VAL A 151 -21.24 5.79 2.83
CA VAL A 151 -19.77 5.77 2.88
C VAL A 151 -19.32 7.09 3.51
N MET A 152 -18.72 7.00 4.69
CA MET A 152 -18.18 8.16 5.40
C MET A 152 -16.73 8.42 5.01
N GLY A 153 -16.49 9.53 4.30
CA GLY A 153 -15.17 9.91 3.79
C GLY A 153 -14.97 9.57 2.31
N GLY A 154 -14.83 10.61 1.48
CA GLY A 154 -14.61 10.53 0.03
C GLY A 154 -13.13 10.51 -0.37
N GLY A 155 -12.24 10.00 0.49
CA GLY A 155 -10.84 9.74 0.16
C GLY A 155 -10.68 8.56 -0.80
N TYR A 156 -9.43 8.18 -1.10
CA TYR A 156 -9.11 7.09 -2.01
C TYR A 156 -9.91 5.80 -1.70
N ALA A 157 -9.83 5.31 -0.47
CA ALA A 157 -10.56 4.11 -0.06
C ALA A 157 -12.09 4.27 -0.17
N GLY A 158 -12.63 5.41 0.28
CA GLY A 158 -14.07 5.65 0.23
C GLY A 158 -14.62 5.67 -1.20
N GLN A 159 -13.89 6.24 -2.16
CA GLN A 159 -14.28 6.21 -3.58
C GLN A 159 -14.33 4.78 -4.13
N ILE A 160 -13.39 3.93 -3.77
CA ILE A 160 -13.37 2.51 -4.20
C ILE A 160 -14.48 1.72 -3.50
N ILE A 161 -14.65 1.89 -2.19
CA ILE A 161 -15.70 1.21 -1.42
C ILE A 161 -17.10 1.56 -1.95
N ALA A 162 -17.33 2.83 -2.32
CA ALA A 162 -18.60 3.25 -2.93
C ALA A 162 -18.86 2.52 -4.25
N GLN A 163 -17.86 2.40 -5.11
CA GLN A 163 -17.97 1.63 -6.37
C GLN A 163 -18.20 0.13 -6.09
N CYS A 164 -17.46 -0.47 -5.14
CA CYS A 164 -17.67 -1.87 -4.74
C CYS A 164 -19.10 -2.09 -4.23
N SER A 165 -19.64 -1.17 -3.42
CA SER A 165 -21.01 -1.25 -2.93
C SER A 165 -22.02 -1.25 -4.06
N LYS A 166 -21.82 -0.39 -5.06
CA LYS A 166 -22.66 -0.34 -6.25
C LYS A 166 -22.61 -1.65 -7.04
N LEU A 167 -21.43 -2.18 -7.26
CA LEU A 167 -21.20 -3.46 -7.98
C LEU A 167 -21.82 -4.65 -7.22
N LYS A 168 -21.91 -4.59 -5.89
CA LYS A 168 -22.60 -5.60 -5.07
C LYS A 168 -24.13 -5.50 -5.13
N GLY A 169 -24.67 -4.49 -5.80
CA GLY A 169 -26.11 -4.33 -6.01
C GLY A 169 -26.79 -3.38 -5.03
N ALA A 170 -26.06 -2.51 -4.36
CA ALA A 170 -26.68 -1.44 -3.59
C ALA A 170 -27.60 -0.60 -4.50
N TYR A 171 -28.85 -0.40 -4.08
CA TYR A 171 -29.80 0.47 -4.77
C TYR A 171 -29.33 1.92 -4.75
N GLN A 172 -28.86 2.36 -3.59
CA GLN A 172 -28.36 3.71 -3.40
C GLN A 172 -27.03 3.68 -2.65
N VAL A 173 -26.06 4.48 -3.12
CA VAL A 173 -24.83 4.76 -2.41
C VAL A 173 -24.76 6.27 -2.11
N ILE A 174 -24.61 6.61 -0.84
CA ILE A 174 -24.50 7.98 -0.34
C ILE A 174 -23.09 8.16 0.19
N LEU A 175 -22.27 8.98 -0.50
CA LEU A 175 -20.92 9.30 -0.02
C LEU A 175 -20.94 10.66 0.69
N VAL A 176 -20.37 10.71 1.89
CA VAL A 176 -20.29 11.90 2.73
C VAL A 176 -18.84 12.35 2.87
N ASP A 177 -18.55 13.61 2.52
CA ASP A 177 -17.25 14.26 2.76
C ASP A 177 -17.45 15.77 2.95
N VAL A 178 -16.49 16.44 3.55
CA VAL A 178 -16.51 17.90 3.73
C VAL A 178 -15.96 18.66 2.52
N LEU A 179 -15.32 17.96 1.57
CA LEU A 179 -14.70 18.55 0.39
C LEU A 179 -15.55 18.29 -0.86
N GLU A 180 -16.09 19.34 -1.43
CA GLU A 180 -16.97 19.28 -2.60
C GLU A 180 -16.34 18.58 -3.80
N GLY A 181 -15.02 18.77 -4.03
CA GLY A 181 -14.30 18.08 -5.12
C GLY A 181 -14.36 16.54 -5.02
N LYS A 182 -14.33 15.99 -3.80
CA LYS A 182 -14.48 14.55 -3.57
C LYS A 182 -15.90 14.06 -3.80
N LEU A 183 -16.90 14.89 -3.43
CA LEU A 183 -18.31 14.59 -3.69
C LEU A 183 -18.60 14.58 -5.19
N ASN A 184 -18.05 15.54 -5.94
CA ASN A 184 -18.19 15.60 -7.39
C ASN A 184 -17.53 14.38 -8.08
N LEU A 185 -16.36 13.96 -7.60
CA LEU A 185 -15.72 12.72 -8.08
C LEU A 185 -16.62 11.50 -7.80
N ALA A 186 -17.15 11.37 -6.58
CA ALA A 186 -18.03 10.26 -6.22
C ALA A 186 -19.25 10.18 -7.12
N LYS A 187 -19.92 11.33 -7.40
CA LYS A 187 -21.04 11.42 -8.35
C LYS A 187 -20.65 10.95 -9.75
N SER A 188 -19.46 11.34 -10.25
CA SER A 188 -18.98 10.92 -11.56
C SER A 188 -18.69 9.42 -11.63
N LEU A 189 -18.45 8.77 -10.48
CA LEU A 189 -18.20 7.34 -10.32
C LEU A 189 -19.45 6.53 -9.92
N GLY A 190 -20.62 7.17 -9.84
CA GLY A 190 -21.92 6.51 -9.67
C GLY A 190 -22.43 6.44 -8.22
N ALA A 191 -21.87 7.22 -7.30
CA ALA A 191 -22.40 7.39 -5.94
C ALA A 191 -23.44 8.53 -5.88
#